data_30d5aea16db8297813793a1bd7fce7c4
#
_entry.id   30d5aea16db8297813793a1bd7fce7c4
#
_cell.length_a   1.000
_cell.length_b   1.000
_cell.length_c   1.000
_cell.angle_alpha   90.00
_cell.angle_beta   90.00
_cell.angle_gamma   90.00
#
_symmetry.space_group_name_H-M   'P 1'
#
loop_
_entity.id
_entity.type
_entity.pdbx_description
1 polymer ?
#
loop_
_entity_poly.entity_id
_entity_poly.type
_entity_poly.pdbx_seq_one_letter_code
_entity_poly.pdbx_strand_id
1 'polypeptide(L)'
;MSTATDRPKVSLRQFWADLPTPGRWLLSTVAIQTLGRGLTLPFTVIYIHEVRGISLGTAGTLLALIAVVALCVTGPGGSLTDRVGARRMLIAGTSAQLLGCTVLAFATSVPMFVVGFVLLGFNFGVSWPAFNALIASVVSGPLRQQYFGVNFALVNLGIGLGGVIGGLFVDVREPMTFTLIFLADAVSMLVPLGLLLGPLRSVSGRAERSADTPTVGYLDLLRRPPVLWLTFITFLCTFIGYGQIESGFPAFSRQVGEVSTQVIGFAFAINTLVIVALQFTVLKAVTGRRRTRGLLVMVVLWVLSWLILSAAGLGPAMLAAVAVVTFMGVFGLGEIFMQISIPAITNDMADDHIRGRANAVNAGAFQGGAILGPIVSGFLLQHDLAGVFIVAMLGGLVVMAGAIVGLERHLTPTENGVTAG
;
A
#
# COMPACT_ATOMS: atom_id res chain seq x y z
N MET A 1 -36.57 -22.89 14.81
CA MET A 1 -35.88 -23.28 13.58
C MET A 1 -35.93 -22.08 12.62
N SER A 2 -34.94 -21.22 12.69
CA SER A 2 -34.83 -20.07 11.79
C SER A 2 -33.79 -20.42 10.73
N THR A 3 -34.23 -20.47 9.50
CA THR A 3 -33.47 -20.80 8.31
C THR A 3 -32.28 -19.83 8.17
N ALA A 4 -31.08 -20.41 8.19
CA ALA A 4 -29.87 -19.69 7.77
C ALA A 4 -30.14 -19.11 6.38
N THR A 5 -30.27 -17.80 6.28
CA THR A 5 -30.41 -17.08 5.01
C THR A 5 -29.15 -17.33 4.21
N ASP A 6 -29.26 -18.19 3.23
CA ASP A 6 -28.28 -18.41 2.18
C ASP A 6 -28.06 -17.06 1.45
N ARG A 7 -27.00 -16.36 1.85
CA ARG A 7 -26.63 -15.12 1.14
C ARG A 7 -26.24 -15.49 -0.27
N PRO A 8 -26.93 -15.01 -1.29
CA PRO A 8 -26.64 -15.39 -2.67
C PRO A 8 -25.16 -15.10 -2.96
N LYS A 9 -24.44 -16.10 -3.47
CA LYS A 9 -23.09 -15.94 -3.98
C LYS A 9 -23.18 -15.02 -5.19
N VAL A 10 -22.96 -13.71 -4.97
CA VAL A 10 -22.97 -12.74 -6.06
C VAL A 10 -21.85 -13.12 -7.03
N SER A 11 -22.19 -13.50 -8.24
CA SER A 11 -21.22 -13.82 -9.27
C SER A 11 -20.55 -12.51 -9.75
N LEU A 12 -19.27 -12.56 -10.14
CA LEU A 12 -18.57 -11.39 -10.71
C LEU A 12 -19.33 -10.81 -11.92
N ARG A 13 -20.02 -11.66 -12.69
CA ARG A 13 -20.87 -11.23 -13.82
C ARG A 13 -22.06 -10.39 -13.35
N GLN A 14 -22.71 -10.80 -12.27
CA GLN A 14 -23.83 -10.04 -11.69
C GLN A 14 -23.36 -8.73 -11.07
N PHE A 15 -22.26 -8.77 -10.29
CA PHE A 15 -21.61 -7.56 -9.75
C PHE A 15 -21.33 -6.53 -10.87
N TRP A 16 -20.73 -6.99 -11.99
CA TRP A 16 -20.46 -6.10 -13.12
C TRP A 16 -21.74 -5.55 -13.77
N ALA A 17 -22.78 -6.36 -13.88
CA ALA A 17 -24.07 -5.94 -14.44
C ALA A 17 -24.79 -4.90 -13.56
N ASP A 18 -24.65 -5.02 -12.22
CA ASP A 18 -25.29 -4.14 -11.25
C ASP A 18 -24.53 -2.80 -11.08
N LEU A 19 -23.25 -2.74 -11.50
CA LEU A 19 -22.47 -1.51 -11.42
C LEU A 19 -23.00 -0.42 -12.35
N PRO A 20 -23.19 0.82 -11.85
CA PRO A 20 -23.43 1.99 -12.69
C PRO A 20 -22.29 2.19 -13.71
N THR A 21 -22.61 2.71 -14.88
CA THR A 21 -21.62 2.95 -15.94
C THR A 21 -20.38 3.72 -15.49
N PRO A 22 -20.47 4.82 -14.67
CA PRO A 22 -19.29 5.49 -14.15
C PRO A 22 -18.43 4.59 -13.25
N GLY A 23 -19.05 3.73 -12.43
CA GLY A 23 -18.34 2.76 -11.60
C GLY A 23 -17.57 1.73 -12.43
N ARG A 24 -18.15 1.23 -13.52
CA ARG A 24 -17.48 0.32 -14.47
C ARG A 24 -16.27 0.99 -15.10
N TRP A 25 -16.40 2.24 -15.59
CA TRP A 25 -15.30 2.99 -16.17
C TRP A 25 -14.13 3.16 -15.19
N LEU A 26 -14.42 3.59 -13.95
CA LEU A 26 -13.39 3.77 -12.93
C LEU A 26 -12.69 2.45 -12.59
N LEU A 27 -13.45 1.35 -12.44
CA LEU A 27 -12.88 0.04 -12.09
C LEU A 27 -12.00 -0.51 -13.23
N SER A 28 -12.39 -0.29 -14.49
CA SER A 28 -11.62 -0.74 -15.66
C SER A 28 -10.23 -0.10 -15.75
N THR A 29 -10.06 1.12 -15.22
CA THR A 29 -8.76 1.80 -15.25
C THR A 29 -7.79 1.29 -14.20
N VAL A 30 -8.29 0.69 -13.12
CA VAL A 30 -7.47 0.28 -11.97
C VAL A 30 -6.38 -0.70 -12.41
N ALA A 31 -6.75 -1.75 -13.16
CA ALA A 31 -5.79 -2.75 -13.61
C ALA A 31 -4.66 -2.14 -14.46
N ILE A 32 -4.98 -1.18 -15.33
CA ILE A 32 -4.01 -0.52 -16.21
C ILE A 32 -3.05 0.37 -15.40
N GLN A 33 -3.60 1.21 -14.50
CA GLN A 33 -2.81 2.10 -13.64
C GLN A 33 -1.87 1.30 -12.72
N THR A 34 -2.40 0.24 -12.10
CA THR A 34 -1.62 -0.55 -11.14
C THR A 34 -0.62 -1.47 -11.84
N LEU A 35 -0.86 -1.89 -13.08
CA LEU A 35 0.14 -2.54 -13.91
C LEU A 35 1.31 -1.59 -14.20
N GLY A 36 1.04 -0.34 -14.61
CA GLY A 36 2.06 0.69 -14.79
C GLY A 36 2.89 0.90 -13.51
N ARG A 37 2.21 1.05 -12.36
CA ARG A 37 2.88 1.14 -11.05
C ARG A 37 3.72 -0.09 -10.73
N GLY A 38 3.24 -1.29 -11.05
CA GLY A 38 3.96 -2.55 -10.85
C GLY A 38 5.24 -2.65 -11.67
N LEU A 39 5.26 -2.07 -12.89
CA LEU A 39 6.47 -1.99 -13.72
C LEU A 39 7.61 -1.22 -13.03
N THR A 40 7.30 -0.20 -12.25
CA THR A 40 8.30 0.74 -11.71
C THR A 40 8.62 0.49 -10.23
N LEU A 41 7.61 0.11 -9.42
CA LEU A 41 7.70 0.04 -7.96
C LEU A 41 8.88 -0.79 -7.45
N PRO A 42 9.10 -2.07 -7.87
CA PRO A 42 10.19 -2.88 -7.35
C PRO A 42 11.58 -2.42 -7.82
N PHE A 43 11.63 -1.66 -8.91
CA PHE A 43 12.87 -1.34 -9.62
C PHE A 43 13.33 0.10 -9.42
N THR A 44 12.53 0.93 -8.76
CA THR A 44 12.84 2.36 -8.56
C THR A 44 14.14 2.57 -7.77
N VAL A 45 14.34 1.83 -6.67
CA VAL A 45 15.57 1.93 -5.88
C VAL A 45 16.79 1.43 -6.69
N ILE A 46 16.61 0.36 -7.46
CA ILE A 46 17.65 -0.21 -8.35
C ILE A 46 18.03 0.83 -9.42
N TYR A 47 17.05 1.47 -10.03
CA TYR A 47 17.27 2.53 -11.02
C TYR A 47 18.07 3.70 -10.44
N ILE A 48 17.71 4.19 -9.26
CA ILE A 48 18.41 5.31 -8.61
C ILE A 48 19.84 4.91 -8.26
N HIS A 49 20.04 3.72 -7.68
CA HIS A 49 21.35 3.30 -7.15
C HIS A 49 22.24 2.71 -8.23
N GLU A 50 21.81 1.62 -8.87
CA GLU A 50 22.69 0.85 -9.78
C GLU A 50 22.82 1.51 -11.16
N VAL A 51 21.75 2.15 -11.67
CA VAL A 51 21.78 2.76 -13.01
C VAL A 51 22.27 4.20 -12.97
N ARG A 52 21.88 4.97 -11.94
CA ARG A 52 22.23 6.41 -11.84
C ARG A 52 23.37 6.69 -10.86
N GLY A 53 23.90 5.68 -10.17
CA GLY A 53 25.05 5.81 -9.27
C GLY A 53 24.79 6.66 -8.03
N ILE A 54 23.53 6.90 -7.68
CA ILE A 54 23.13 7.66 -6.49
C ILE A 54 23.19 6.73 -5.28
N SER A 55 23.71 7.23 -4.14
CA SER A 55 23.84 6.42 -2.93
C SER A 55 22.50 5.89 -2.42
N LEU A 56 22.50 4.69 -1.80
CA LEU A 56 21.27 4.09 -1.23
C LEU A 56 20.62 4.97 -0.17
N GLY A 57 21.39 5.67 0.65
CA GLY A 57 20.85 6.63 1.62
C GLY A 57 20.09 7.77 0.96
N THR A 58 20.63 8.33 -0.14
CA THR A 58 19.94 9.33 -0.94
C THR A 58 18.70 8.74 -1.62
N ALA A 59 18.79 7.52 -2.16
CA ALA A 59 17.66 6.83 -2.78
C ALA A 59 16.52 6.61 -1.77
N GLY A 60 16.83 6.14 -0.55
CA GLY A 60 15.86 5.98 0.52
C GLY A 60 15.18 7.30 0.93
N THR A 61 15.96 8.39 1.02
CA THR A 61 15.43 9.73 1.31
C THR A 61 14.51 10.23 0.19
N LEU A 62 14.87 9.98 -1.08
CA LEU A 62 14.06 10.31 -2.24
C LEU A 62 12.74 9.55 -2.25
N LEU A 63 12.76 8.25 -1.95
CA LEU A 63 11.53 7.45 -1.83
C LEU A 63 10.65 7.95 -0.67
N ALA A 64 11.24 8.28 0.48
CA ALA A 64 10.53 8.85 1.61
C ALA A 64 9.82 10.18 1.27
N LEU A 65 10.36 10.96 0.33
CA LEU A 65 9.77 12.22 -0.10
C LEU A 65 8.35 12.07 -0.65
N ILE A 66 8.03 10.93 -1.28
CA ILE A 66 6.66 10.61 -1.73
C ILE A 66 5.70 10.68 -0.54
N ALA A 67 6.04 9.99 0.56
CA ALA A 67 5.19 9.93 1.75
C ALA A 67 5.14 11.28 2.50
N VAL A 68 6.25 12.02 2.55
CA VAL A 68 6.29 13.38 3.13
C VAL A 68 5.34 14.30 2.40
N VAL A 69 5.44 14.38 1.07
CA VAL A 69 4.56 15.23 0.25
C VAL A 69 3.11 14.77 0.37
N ALA A 70 2.85 13.46 0.32
CA ALA A 70 1.51 12.92 0.50
C ALA A 70 0.91 13.34 1.84
N LEU A 71 1.67 13.24 2.94
CA LEU A 71 1.23 13.66 4.26
C LEU A 71 0.87 15.15 4.31
N CYS A 72 1.72 16.01 3.75
CA CYS A 72 1.49 17.46 3.70
C CYS A 72 0.27 17.83 2.87
N VAL A 73 0.00 17.08 1.79
CA VAL A 73 -1.05 17.41 0.81
C VAL A 73 -2.40 16.77 1.17
N THR A 74 -2.45 15.64 1.88
CA THR A 74 -3.70 14.91 2.15
C THR A 74 -4.73 15.76 2.87
N GLY A 75 -4.36 16.50 3.90
CA GLY A 75 -5.29 17.35 4.65
C GLY A 75 -5.85 18.51 3.80
N PRO A 76 -5.00 19.39 3.24
CA PRO A 76 -5.45 20.45 2.32
C PRO A 76 -6.16 19.89 1.08
N GLY A 77 -5.70 18.76 0.53
CA GLY A 77 -6.28 18.08 -0.62
C GLY A 77 -7.68 17.58 -0.36
N GLY A 78 -7.96 17.04 0.83
CA GLY A 78 -9.31 16.64 1.25
C GLY A 78 -10.27 17.83 1.26
N SER A 79 -9.90 18.92 1.94
CA SER A 79 -10.74 20.14 1.98
C SER A 79 -10.91 20.79 0.60
N LEU A 80 -9.92 20.68 -0.28
CA LEU A 80 -10.03 21.15 -1.66
C LEU A 80 -10.95 20.22 -2.48
N THR A 81 -10.91 18.92 -2.25
CA THR A 81 -11.81 17.93 -2.86
C THR A 81 -13.27 18.28 -2.58
N ASP A 82 -13.60 18.66 -1.34
CA ASP A 82 -14.97 19.06 -0.94
C ASP A 82 -15.42 20.33 -1.68
N ARG A 83 -14.51 21.27 -1.94
CA ARG A 83 -14.81 22.55 -2.60
C ARG A 83 -14.90 22.44 -4.13
N VAL A 84 -13.89 21.82 -4.77
CA VAL A 84 -13.80 21.79 -6.22
C VAL A 84 -14.37 20.54 -6.85
N GLY A 85 -14.59 19.48 -6.04
CA GLY A 85 -15.11 18.18 -6.45
C GLY A 85 -14.00 17.14 -6.70
N ALA A 86 -14.30 15.89 -6.35
CA ALA A 86 -13.37 14.76 -6.41
C ALA A 86 -12.79 14.53 -7.81
N ARG A 87 -13.61 14.70 -8.86
CA ARG A 87 -13.16 14.55 -10.25
C ARG A 87 -12.00 15.48 -10.62
N ARG A 88 -12.08 16.77 -10.23
CA ARG A 88 -11.02 17.75 -10.55
C ARG A 88 -9.73 17.41 -9.80
N MET A 89 -9.83 16.95 -8.57
CA MET A 89 -8.69 16.52 -7.78
C MET A 89 -8.04 15.27 -8.37
N LEU A 90 -8.83 14.31 -8.87
CA LEU A 90 -8.31 13.15 -9.57
C LEU A 90 -7.60 13.53 -10.88
N ILE A 91 -8.14 14.48 -11.65
CA ILE A 91 -7.46 14.99 -12.85
C ILE A 91 -6.10 15.58 -12.46
N ALA A 92 -6.05 16.43 -11.43
CA ALA A 92 -4.80 17.03 -10.97
C ALA A 92 -3.80 15.96 -10.49
N GLY A 93 -4.23 15.00 -9.68
CA GLY A 93 -3.39 13.91 -9.18
C GLY A 93 -2.88 13.01 -10.31
N THR A 94 -3.77 12.55 -11.20
CA THR A 94 -3.39 11.70 -12.35
C THR A 94 -2.44 12.42 -13.30
N SER A 95 -2.67 13.72 -13.54
CA SER A 95 -1.74 14.54 -14.34
C SER A 95 -0.38 14.69 -13.67
N ALA A 96 -0.35 14.86 -12.35
CA ALA A 96 0.90 14.91 -11.58
C ALA A 96 1.66 13.58 -11.66
N GLN A 97 0.99 12.44 -11.60
CA GLN A 97 1.64 11.14 -11.77
C GLN A 97 2.21 10.97 -13.19
N LEU A 98 1.43 11.31 -14.22
CA LEU A 98 1.89 11.27 -15.61
C LEU A 98 3.17 12.10 -15.79
N LEU A 99 3.16 13.34 -15.31
CA LEU A 99 4.32 14.23 -15.39
C LEU A 99 5.48 13.71 -14.52
N GLY A 100 5.20 13.25 -13.31
CA GLY A 100 6.19 12.69 -12.39
C GLY A 100 6.92 11.49 -12.98
N CYS A 101 6.18 10.49 -13.49
CA CYS A 101 6.76 9.33 -14.17
C CYS A 101 7.54 9.73 -15.42
N THR A 102 7.06 10.73 -16.19
CA THR A 102 7.80 11.25 -17.34
C THR A 102 9.12 11.89 -16.91
N VAL A 103 9.13 12.71 -15.85
CA VAL A 103 10.37 13.28 -15.30
C VAL A 103 11.32 12.19 -14.82
N LEU A 104 10.81 11.19 -14.10
CA LEU A 104 11.63 10.06 -13.60
C LEU A 104 12.22 9.22 -14.74
N ALA A 105 11.50 9.05 -15.85
CA ALA A 105 12.01 8.35 -17.04
C ALA A 105 13.32 8.93 -17.57
N PHE A 106 13.47 10.25 -17.49
CA PHE A 106 14.65 10.98 -17.97
C PHE A 106 15.55 11.51 -16.84
N ALA A 107 15.28 11.13 -15.58
CA ALA A 107 16.02 11.62 -14.44
C ALA A 107 17.48 11.13 -14.46
N THR A 108 18.43 12.05 -14.41
CA THR A 108 19.88 11.78 -14.36
C THR A 108 20.54 12.43 -13.14
N SER A 109 19.82 13.25 -12.40
CA SER A 109 20.33 14.00 -11.25
C SER A 109 19.34 14.01 -10.09
N VAL A 110 19.85 14.18 -8.87
CA VAL A 110 19.03 14.24 -7.65
C VAL A 110 17.89 15.27 -7.74
N PRO A 111 18.09 16.50 -8.24
CA PRO A 111 16.98 17.46 -8.38
C PRO A 111 15.84 16.96 -9.28
N MET A 112 16.14 16.24 -10.36
CA MET A 112 15.10 15.66 -11.23
C MET A 112 14.31 14.57 -10.49
N PHE A 113 14.97 13.71 -9.73
CA PHE A 113 14.28 12.74 -8.86
C PHE A 113 13.39 13.43 -7.83
N VAL A 114 13.88 14.51 -7.20
CA VAL A 114 13.06 15.31 -6.27
C VAL A 114 11.78 15.81 -6.94
N VAL A 115 11.88 16.41 -8.13
CA VAL A 115 10.69 16.90 -8.87
C VAL A 115 9.73 15.73 -9.17
N GLY A 116 10.25 14.62 -9.69
CA GLY A 116 9.45 13.43 -9.99
C GLY A 116 8.71 12.91 -8.75
N PHE A 117 9.42 12.73 -7.63
CA PHE A 117 8.82 12.20 -6.40
C PHE A 117 7.90 13.18 -5.69
N VAL A 118 8.13 14.49 -5.79
CA VAL A 118 7.15 15.51 -5.33
C VAL A 118 5.84 15.38 -6.10
N LEU A 119 5.89 15.20 -7.42
CA LEU A 119 4.70 15.01 -8.25
C LEU A 119 3.98 13.69 -7.92
N LEU A 120 4.71 12.60 -7.71
CA LEU A 120 4.12 11.33 -7.25
C LEU A 120 3.51 11.46 -5.85
N GLY A 121 4.20 12.12 -4.92
CA GLY A 121 3.69 12.35 -3.57
C GLY A 121 2.42 13.21 -3.58
N PHE A 122 2.36 14.23 -4.43
CA PHE A 122 1.13 14.99 -4.64
C PHE A 122 -0.02 14.11 -5.12
N ASN A 123 0.23 13.25 -6.14
CA ASN A 123 -0.78 12.30 -6.59
C ASN A 123 -1.28 11.41 -5.43
N PHE A 124 -0.35 10.80 -4.67
CA PHE A 124 -0.71 9.94 -3.53
C PHE A 124 -1.57 10.67 -2.50
N GLY A 125 -1.24 11.92 -2.18
CA GLY A 125 -1.96 12.71 -1.18
C GLY A 125 -3.38 13.11 -1.60
N VAL A 126 -3.61 13.37 -2.90
CA VAL A 126 -4.93 13.84 -3.37
C VAL A 126 -5.79 12.75 -3.98
N SER A 127 -5.20 11.74 -4.63
CA SER A 127 -5.97 10.81 -5.46
C SER A 127 -6.75 9.80 -4.65
N TRP A 128 -6.21 9.29 -3.54
CA TRP A 128 -6.92 8.29 -2.74
C TRP A 128 -8.20 8.83 -2.09
N PRO A 129 -8.18 9.99 -1.39
CA PRO A 129 -9.41 10.59 -0.86
C PRO A 129 -10.40 10.96 -1.97
N ALA A 130 -9.91 11.53 -3.07
CA ALA A 130 -10.76 11.93 -4.18
C ALA A 130 -11.39 10.72 -4.89
N PHE A 131 -10.66 9.63 -5.05
CA PHE A 131 -11.19 8.38 -5.63
C PHE A 131 -12.31 7.80 -4.76
N ASN A 132 -12.09 7.73 -3.44
CA ASN A 132 -13.10 7.25 -2.51
C ASN A 132 -14.36 8.12 -2.53
N ALA A 133 -14.22 9.44 -2.58
CA ALA A 133 -15.34 10.38 -2.69
C ALA A 133 -16.08 10.22 -4.02
N LEU A 134 -15.36 10.05 -5.13
CA LEU A 134 -15.98 9.84 -6.44
C LEU A 134 -16.75 8.52 -6.49
N ILE A 135 -16.17 7.43 -5.99
CA ILE A 135 -16.87 6.14 -5.89
C ILE A 135 -18.09 6.24 -4.99
N ALA A 136 -17.98 6.90 -3.84
CA ALA A 136 -19.13 7.09 -2.93
C ALA A 136 -20.29 7.85 -3.57
N SER A 137 -20.01 8.73 -4.54
CA SER A 137 -21.03 9.50 -5.26
C SER A 137 -21.73 8.70 -6.37
N VAL A 138 -21.14 7.59 -6.85
CA VAL A 138 -21.69 6.81 -7.98
C VAL A 138 -22.09 5.39 -7.60
N VAL A 139 -21.55 4.84 -6.52
CA VAL A 139 -21.85 3.47 -6.05
C VAL A 139 -22.30 3.53 -4.59
N SER A 140 -23.47 2.97 -4.28
CA SER A 140 -24.08 3.00 -2.95
C SER A 140 -24.28 1.61 -2.34
N GLY A 141 -24.53 1.57 -1.03
CA GLY A 141 -24.93 0.37 -0.30
C GLY A 141 -23.93 -0.78 -0.35
N PRO A 142 -24.41 -2.06 -0.34
CA PRO A 142 -23.57 -3.24 -0.34
C PRO A 142 -22.67 -3.35 -1.58
N LEU A 143 -23.11 -2.79 -2.72
CA LEU A 143 -22.35 -2.80 -3.97
C LEU A 143 -21.02 -2.03 -3.84
N ARG A 144 -20.97 -0.96 -3.01
CA ARG A 144 -19.75 -0.20 -2.73
C ARG A 144 -18.69 -1.05 -2.02
N GLN A 145 -19.12 -1.85 -1.05
CA GLN A 145 -18.20 -2.76 -0.35
C GLN A 145 -17.59 -3.79 -1.31
N GLN A 146 -18.43 -4.36 -2.20
CA GLN A 146 -17.97 -5.29 -3.22
C GLN A 146 -17.02 -4.61 -4.20
N TYR A 147 -17.32 -3.36 -4.60
CA TYR A 147 -16.45 -2.54 -5.46
C TYR A 147 -15.04 -2.41 -4.89
N PHE A 148 -14.90 -2.04 -3.61
CA PHE A 148 -13.59 -1.93 -2.98
C PHE A 148 -12.87 -3.28 -2.87
N GLY A 149 -13.60 -4.38 -2.66
CA GLY A 149 -13.01 -5.72 -2.67
C GLY A 149 -12.43 -6.11 -4.03
N VAL A 150 -13.19 -5.85 -5.12
CA VAL A 150 -12.70 -6.10 -6.49
C VAL A 150 -11.57 -5.14 -6.86
N ASN A 151 -11.68 -3.86 -6.47
CA ASN A 151 -10.61 -2.88 -6.66
C ASN A 151 -9.30 -3.33 -6.01
N PHE A 152 -9.34 -3.81 -4.76
CA PHE A 152 -8.16 -4.33 -4.07
C PHE A 152 -7.53 -5.53 -4.80
N ALA A 153 -8.35 -6.46 -5.29
CA ALA A 153 -7.87 -7.59 -6.09
C ALA A 153 -7.20 -7.13 -7.40
N LEU A 154 -7.79 -6.15 -8.09
CA LEU A 154 -7.22 -5.58 -9.32
C LEU A 154 -5.91 -4.82 -9.07
N VAL A 155 -5.82 -4.07 -7.95
CA VAL A 155 -4.59 -3.40 -7.54
C VAL A 155 -3.45 -4.41 -7.37
N ASN A 156 -3.68 -5.47 -6.58
CA ASN A 156 -2.67 -6.50 -6.37
C ASN A 156 -2.30 -7.22 -7.67
N LEU A 157 -3.29 -7.60 -8.47
CA LEU A 157 -3.05 -8.26 -9.76
C LEU A 157 -2.21 -7.39 -10.70
N GLY A 158 -2.54 -6.09 -10.79
CA GLY A 158 -1.80 -5.15 -11.64
C GLY A 158 -0.34 -4.99 -11.16
N ILE A 159 -0.13 -4.79 -9.86
CA ILE A 159 1.23 -4.67 -9.29
C ILE A 159 2.02 -5.96 -9.50
N GLY A 160 1.44 -7.13 -9.26
CA GLY A 160 2.12 -8.41 -9.44
C GLY A 160 2.50 -8.68 -10.90
N LEU A 161 1.56 -8.51 -11.84
CA LEU A 161 1.83 -8.66 -13.28
C LEU A 161 2.85 -7.62 -13.77
N GLY A 162 2.71 -6.36 -13.34
CA GLY A 162 3.67 -5.31 -13.67
C GLY A 162 5.07 -5.62 -13.15
N GLY A 163 5.19 -6.15 -11.91
CA GLY A 163 6.46 -6.58 -11.34
C GLY A 163 7.15 -7.69 -12.15
N VAL A 164 6.39 -8.68 -12.61
CA VAL A 164 6.91 -9.73 -13.50
C VAL A 164 7.38 -9.15 -14.82
N ILE A 165 6.52 -8.38 -15.50
CA ILE A 165 6.85 -7.80 -16.80
C ILE A 165 8.06 -6.88 -16.67
N GLY A 166 8.08 -6.00 -15.65
CA GLY A 166 9.22 -5.14 -15.37
C GLY A 166 10.49 -5.94 -15.11
N GLY A 167 10.43 -6.97 -14.23
CA GLY A 167 11.59 -7.80 -13.91
C GLY A 167 12.17 -8.57 -15.08
N LEU A 168 11.33 -8.99 -16.02
CA LEU A 168 11.79 -9.65 -17.27
C LEU A 168 12.35 -8.66 -18.28
N PHE A 169 11.92 -7.39 -18.23
CA PHE A 169 12.24 -6.39 -19.24
C PHE A 169 13.45 -5.52 -18.85
N VAL A 170 13.61 -5.17 -17.55
CA VAL A 170 14.69 -4.28 -17.13
C VAL A 170 16.05 -4.96 -17.10
N ASP A 171 17.05 -4.27 -17.65
CA ASP A 171 18.46 -4.63 -17.54
C ASP A 171 19.24 -3.43 -17.00
N VAL A 172 19.97 -3.63 -15.89
CA VAL A 172 20.79 -2.60 -15.24
C VAL A 172 21.88 -2.05 -16.19
N ARG A 173 22.32 -2.87 -17.14
CA ARG A 173 23.32 -2.50 -18.16
C ARG A 173 22.74 -1.61 -19.27
N GLU A 174 21.40 -1.62 -19.42
CA GLU A 174 20.67 -0.90 -20.46
C GLU A 174 19.71 0.12 -19.84
N PRO A 175 20.17 1.34 -19.50
CA PRO A 175 19.35 2.37 -18.84
C PRO A 175 18.04 2.71 -19.56
N MET A 176 17.99 2.51 -20.88
CA MET A 176 16.79 2.73 -21.69
C MET A 176 15.62 1.83 -21.24
N THR A 177 15.88 0.64 -20.72
CA THR A 177 14.82 -0.25 -20.24
C THR A 177 14.06 0.36 -19.05
N PHE A 178 14.78 1.05 -18.16
CA PHE A 178 14.14 1.78 -17.05
C PHE A 178 13.37 3.01 -17.54
N THR A 179 13.93 3.76 -18.50
CA THR A 179 13.20 4.85 -19.16
C THR A 179 11.87 4.38 -19.72
N LEU A 180 11.85 3.23 -20.40
CA LEU A 180 10.65 2.69 -21.02
C LEU A 180 9.60 2.24 -20.00
N ILE A 181 9.97 1.63 -18.86
CA ILE A 181 9.00 1.24 -17.83
C ILE A 181 8.37 2.48 -17.14
N PHE A 182 9.15 3.54 -16.88
CA PHE A 182 8.59 4.79 -16.34
C PHE A 182 7.70 5.50 -17.36
N LEU A 183 8.04 5.49 -18.66
CA LEU A 183 7.17 6.00 -19.71
C LEU A 183 5.89 5.15 -19.86
N ALA A 184 5.98 3.84 -19.75
CA ALA A 184 4.81 2.96 -19.76
C ALA A 184 3.87 3.25 -18.58
N ASP A 185 4.42 3.49 -17.38
CA ASP A 185 3.62 3.94 -16.22
C ASP A 185 2.99 5.31 -16.50
N ALA A 186 3.73 6.27 -17.04
CA ALA A 186 3.19 7.58 -17.45
C ALA A 186 2.04 7.43 -18.45
N VAL A 187 2.23 6.64 -19.51
CA VAL A 187 1.23 6.41 -20.55
C VAL A 187 -0.01 5.72 -19.99
N SER A 188 0.13 4.81 -19.03
CA SER A 188 -0.99 4.16 -18.36
C SER A 188 -1.96 5.17 -17.72
N MET A 189 -1.46 6.33 -17.30
CA MET A 189 -2.26 7.43 -16.72
C MET A 189 -3.12 8.17 -17.75
N LEU A 190 -2.85 8.05 -19.04
CA LEU A 190 -3.68 8.67 -20.09
C LEU A 190 -5.07 8.06 -20.14
N VAL A 191 -5.21 6.78 -19.79
CA VAL A 191 -6.51 6.09 -19.81
C VAL A 191 -7.47 6.67 -18.76
N PRO A 192 -7.14 6.71 -17.45
CA PRO A 192 -8.01 7.33 -16.45
C PRO A 192 -8.19 8.84 -16.71
N LEU A 193 -7.15 9.54 -17.18
CA LEU A 193 -7.25 10.96 -17.51
C LEU A 193 -8.27 11.19 -18.64
N GLY A 194 -8.21 10.39 -19.72
CA GLY A 194 -9.15 10.45 -20.82
C GLY A 194 -10.60 10.18 -20.38
N LEU A 195 -10.82 9.18 -19.49
CA LEU A 195 -12.14 8.92 -18.93
C LEU A 195 -12.65 10.06 -18.03
N LEU A 196 -11.78 10.62 -17.20
CA LEU A 196 -12.13 11.76 -16.34
C LEU A 196 -12.46 13.02 -17.16
N LEU A 197 -11.78 13.26 -18.26
CA LEU A 197 -12.01 14.42 -19.13
C LEU A 197 -13.20 14.22 -20.08
N GLY A 198 -13.49 12.97 -20.47
CA GLY A 198 -14.53 12.60 -21.42
C GLY A 198 -15.81 12.07 -20.74
N PRO A 199 -16.02 10.73 -20.67
CA PRO A 199 -17.28 10.13 -20.22
C PRO A 199 -17.71 10.48 -18.80
N LEU A 200 -16.73 10.74 -17.89
CA LEU A 200 -16.99 11.07 -16.49
C LEU A 200 -17.11 12.58 -16.23
N ARG A 201 -17.21 13.40 -17.26
CA ARG A 201 -17.26 14.87 -17.11
C ARG A 201 -18.46 15.37 -16.30
N SER A 202 -19.56 14.63 -16.28
CA SER A 202 -20.78 14.97 -15.53
C SER A 202 -20.73 14.56 -14.06
N VAL A 203 -19.78 13.70 -13.65
CA VAL A 203 -19.65 13.22 -12.28
C VAL A 203 -18.74 14.15 -11.49
N SER A 204 -19.30 14.97 -10.59
CA SER A 204 -18.51 15.94 -9.81
C SER A 204 -17.85 15.31 -8.57
N GLY A 205 -18.52 14.33 -7.95
CA GLY A 205 -18.10 13.71 -6.69
C GLY A 205 -18.04 14.72 -5.52
N ARG A 206 -18.88 15.76 -5.51
CA ARG A 206 -19.02 16.65 -4.36
C ARG A 206 -19.79 15.93 -3.27
N ALA A 207 -19.24 15.90 -2.06
CA ALA A 207 -19.94 15.41 -0.89
C ALA A 207 -21.04 16.40 -0.49
N GLU A 208 -22.24 15.89 -0.14
CA GLU A 208 -23.21 16.69 0.61
C GLU A 208 -22.62 16.97 1.99
N ARG A 209 -22.55 18.27 2.37
CA ARG A 209 -22.06 18.66 3.68
C ARG A 209 -22.99 18.10 4.74
N SER A 210 -22.52 17.16 5.54
CA SER A 210 -23.14 16.81 6.81
C SER A 210 -22.89 17.98 7.78
N ALA A 211 -23.99 18.55 8.28
CA ALA A 211 -23.95 19.60 9.29
C ALA A 211 -23.34 19.11 10.60
N ASP A 212 -22.60 19.98 11.28
CA ASP A 212 -22.13 20.01 12.67
C ASP A 212 -22.10 18.67 13.44
N THR A 213 -20.97 17.98 13.39
CA THR A 213 -20.61 16.98 14.40
C THR A 213 -19.63 17.59 15.41
N PRO A 214 -19.79 17.34 16.72
CA PRO A 214 -18.88 17.84 17.75
C PRO A 214 -17.43 17.41 17.46
N THR A 215 -16.50 18.36 17.52
CA THR A 215 -15.12 18.11 17.11
C THR A 215 -14.26 17.63 18.28
N VAL A 216 -14.04 16.32 18.40
CA VAL A 216 -13.01 15.76 19.31
C VAL A 216 -11.62 16.07 18.74
N GLY A 217 -10.68 16.62 19.53
CA GLY A 217 -9.32 16.94 19.08
C GLY A 217 -8.51 15.68 18.72
N TYR A 218 -7.57 15.79 17.77
CA TYR A 218 -6.66 14.67 17.43
C TYR A 218 -5.81 14.25 18.62
N LEU A 219 -5.37 15.19 19.47
CA LEU A 219 -4.59 14.90 20.68
C LEU A 219 -5.42 14.14 21.73
N ASP A 220 -6.71 14.46 21.87
CA ASP A 220 -7.59 13.75 22.79
C ASP A 220 -7.86 12.33 22.31
N LEU A 221 -7.90 12.11 21.00
CA LEU A 221 -8.03 10.80 20.42
C LEU A 221 -6.76 9.96 20.65
N LEU A 222 -5.58 10.54 20.45
CA LEU A 222 -4.28 9.88 20.70
C LEU A 222 -4.05 9.58 22.20
N ARG A 223 -4.70 10.29 23.13
CA ARG A 223 -4.65 9.99 24.57
C ARG A 223 -5.44 8.71 24.94
N ARG A 224 -6.30 8.22 24.05
CA ARG A 224 -7.04 6.96 24.29
C ARG A 224 -6.08 5.78 24.08
N PRO A 225 -5.82 4.92 25.11
CA PRO A 225 -4.82 3.86 25.01
C PRO A 225 -5.01 2.92 23.81
N PRO A 226 -6.25 2.44 23.47
CA PRO A 226 -6.39 1.56 22.31
C PRO A 226 -6.04 2.25 20.98
N VAL A 227 -6.35 3.54 20.83
CA VAL A 227 -5.99 4.32 19.64
C VAL A 227 -4.47 4.46 19.54
N LEU A 228 -3.80 4.80 20.65
CA LEU A 228 -2.35 4.96 20.70
C LEU A 228 -1.63 3.65 20.30
N TRP A 229 -2.04 2.52 20.89
CA TRP A 229 -1.46 1.22 20.58
C TRP A 229 -1.68 0.84 19.11
N LEU A 230 -2.89 1.02 18.58
CA LEU A 230 -3.19 0.69 17.18
C LEU A 230 -2.41 1.59 16.21
N THR A 231 -2.29 2.88 16.53
CA THR A 231 -1.50 3.85 15.77
C THR A 231 -0.03 3.43 15.71
N PHE A 232 0.53 3.01 16.85
CA PHE A 232 1.91 2.54 16.93
C PHE A 232 2.12 1.22 16.16
N ILE A 233 1.17 0.28 16.26
CA ILE A 233 1.19 -0.97 15.46
C ILE A 233 1.13 -0.65 13.96
N THR A 234 0.26 0.26 13.53
CA THR A 234 0.15 0.67 12.12
C THR A 234 1.45 1.31 11.62
N PHE A 235 2.09 2.16 12.43
CA PHE A 235 3.41 2.70 12.14
C PHE A 235 4.46 1.59 11.94
N LEU A 236 4.54 0.63 12.87
CA LEU A 236 5.49 -0.48 12.77
C LEU A 236 5.19 -1.40 11.57
N CYS A 237 3.91 -1.67 11.28
CA CYS A 237 3.51 -2.44 10.09
C CYS A 237 4.01 -1.79 8.80
N THR A 238 3.95 -0.46 8.72
CA THR A 238 4.44 0.24 7.52
C THR A 238 5.95 0.35 7.52
N PHE A 239 6.56 0.66 8.66
CA PHE A 239 8.01 0.80 8.77
C PHE A 239 8.76 -0.51 8.45
N ILE A 240 8.28 -1.65 8.97
CA ILE A 240 8.89 -2.98 8.77
C ILE A 240 8.38 -3.67 7.50
N GLY A 241 7.17 -3.34 7.08
CA GLY A 241 6.48 -3.94 5.95
C GLY A 241 6.58 -3.07 4.70
N TYR A 242 5.55 -2.27 4.41
CA TYR A 242 5.43 -1.55 3.13
C TYR A 242 6.61 -0.64 2.80
N GLY A 243 7.16 0.08 3.79
CA GLY A 243 8.35 0.91 3.59
C GLY A 243 9.58 0.11 3.17
N GLN A 244 9.66 -1.16 3.54
CA GLN A 244 10.76 -2.03 3.12
C GLN A 244 10.53 -2.70 1.78
N ILE A 245 9.29 -3.01 1.44
CA ILE A 245 8.94 -3.65 0.16
C ILE A 245 9.33 -2.76 -1.02
N GLU A 246 9.20 -1.44 -0.89
CA GLU A 246 9.57 -0.49 -1.95
C GLU A 246 11.05 -0.09 -1.94
N SER A 247 11.80 -0.34 -0.85
CA SER A 247 13.19 0.14 -0.69
C SER A 247 14.16 -0.91 -0.17
N GLY A 248 14.04 -1.29 1.10
CA GLY A 248 15.01 -2.18 1.78
C GLY A 248 15.05 -3.59 1.18
N PHE A 249 13.90 -4.17 0.86
CA PHE A 249 13.82 -5.51 0.27
C PHE A 249 14.51 -5.60 -1.10
N PRO A 250 14.21 -4.74 -2.09
CA PRO A 250 14.91 -4.81 -3.37
C PRO A 250 16.40 -4.49 -3.23
N ALA A 251 16.77 -3.50 -2.42
CA ALA A 251 18.17 -3.14 -2.19
C ALA A 251 18.94 -4.28 -1.52
N PHE A 252 18.42 -4.89 -0.45
CA PHE A 252 19.04 -6.03 0.21
C PHE A 252 19.17 -7.23 -0.74
N SER A 253 18.11 -7.53 -1.50
CA SER A 253 18.10 -8.65 -2.45
C SER A 253 19.16 -8.50 -3.54
N ARG A 254 19.41 -7.25 -4.00
CA ARG A 254 20.46 -6.95 -4.98
C ARG A 254 21.85 -6.92 -4.37
N GLN A 255 22.02 -6.25 -3.22
CA GLN A 255 23.34 -6.01 -2.63
C GLN A 255 23.89 -7.24 -1.91
N VAL A 256 23.04 -7.95 -1.15
CA VAL A 256 23.43 -9.08 -0.31
C VAL A 256 23.14 -10.43 -1.00
N GLY A 257 21.96 -10.55 -1.59
CA GLY A 257 21.53 -11.75 -2.28
C GLY A 257 22.07 -11.87 -3.71
N GLU A 258 22.58 -10.78 -4.28
CA GLU A 258 23.07 -10.67 -5.67
C GLU A 258 22.08 -11.24 -6.72
N VAL A 259 20.76 -11.22 -6.39
CA VAL A 259 19.74 -11.78 -7.26
C VAL A 259 19.44 -10.84 -8.43
N SER A 260 18.99 -11.40 -9.54
CA SER A 260 18.60 -10.64 -10.72
C SER A 260 17.26 -9.88 -10.52
N THR A 261 17.00 -8.91 -11.38
CA THR A 261 15.72 -8.17 -11.41
C THR A 261 14.53 -9.08 -11.70
N GLN A 262 14.73 -10.15 -12.48
CA GLN A 262 13.73 -11.19 -12.74
C GLN A 262 13.27 -11.88 -11.45
N VAL A 263 14.22 -12.25 -10.57
CA VAL A 263 13.90 -12.88 -9.28
C VAL A 263 13.06 -11.95 -8.42
N ILE A 264 13.39 -10.67 -8.38
CA ILE A 264 12.59 -9.65 -7.66
C ILE A 264 11.18 -9.55 -8.26
N GLY A 265 11.06 -9.47 -9.57
CA GLY A 265 9.77 -9.45 -10.25
C GLY A 265 8.91 -10.68 -9.93
N PHE A 266 9.49 -11.89 -9.97
CA PHE A 266 8.82 -13.13 -9.56
C PHE A 266 8.43 -13.14 -8.08
N ALA A 267 9.24 -12.56 -7.20
CA ALA A 267 8.90 -12.43 -5.78
C ALA A 267 7.61 -11.61 -5.59
N PHE A 268 7.45 -10.49 -6.30
CA PHE A 268 6.20 -9.70 -6.29
C PHE A 268 5.00 -10.48 -6.86
N ALA A 269 5.22 -11.29 -7.89
CA ALA A 269 4.17 -12.17 -8.42
C ALA A 269 3.71 -13.21 -7.40
N ILE A 270 4.64 -13.84 -6.69
CA ILE A 270 4.32 -14.81 -5.63
C ILE A 270 3.58 -14.14 -4.48
N ASN A 271 3.98 -12.93 -4.05
CA ASN A 271 3.24 -12.17 -3.07
C ASN A 271 1.77 -11.98 -3.50
N THR A 272 1.56 -11.46 -4.71
CA THR A 272 0.22 -11.27 -5.28
C THR A 272 -0.57 -12.58 -5.35
N LEU A 273 0.05 -13.66 -5.84
CA LEU A 273 -0.59 -14.97 -5.94
C LEU A 273 -1.07 -15.49 -4.58
N VAL A 274 -0.22 -15.38 -3.56
CA VAL A 274 -0.54 -15.78 -2.19
C VAL A 274 -1.71 -14.96 -1.65
N ILE A 275 -1.69 -13.63 -1.84
CA ILE A 275 -2.78 -12.76 -1.39
C ILE A 275 -4.09 -13.16 -2.09
N VAL A 276 -4.11 -13.23 -3.41
CA VAL A 276 -5.32 -13.53 -4.18
C VAL A 276 -5.86 -14.93 -3.86
N ALA A 277 -4.99 -15.93 -3.75
CA ALA A 277 -5.40 -17.31 -3.50
C ALA A 277 -5.91 -17.54 -2.06
N LEU A 278 -5.29 -16.89 -1.07
CA LEU A 278 -5.51 -17.22 0.33
C LEU A 278 -6.36 -16.22 1.11
N GLN A 279 -6.60 -15.00 0.60
CA GLN A 279 -7.33 -13.96 1.35
C GLN A 279 -8.70 -14.41 1.85
N PHE A 280 -9.49 -15.13 1.04
CA PHE A 280 -10.82 -15.60 1.44
C PHE A 280 -10.73 -16.75 2.45
N THR A 281 -9.71 -17.61 2.34
CA THR A 281 -9.46 -18.70 3.28
C THR A 281 -9.07 -18.15 4.63
N VAL A 282 -8.15 -17.20 4.66
CA VAL A 282 -7.72 -16.52 5.90
C VAL A 282 -8.89 -15.73 6.49
N LEU A 283 -9.66 -14.99 5.68
CA LEU A 283 -10.83 -14.26 6.16
C LEU A 283 -11.83 -15.18 6.88
N LYS A 284 -12.14 -16.33 6.30
CA LYS A 284 -12.99 -17.33 6.95
C LYS A 284 -12.39 -17.88 8.27
N ALA A 285 -11.08 -18.10 8.26
CA ALA A 285 -10.38 -18.65 9.42
C ALA A 285 -10.33 -17.68 10.61
N VAL A 286 -10.30 -16.36 10.36
CA VAL A 286 -10.22 -15.33 11.42
C VAL A 286 -11.59 -14.78 11.84
N THR A 287 -12.65 -15.00 11.06
CA THR A 287 -14.00 -14.54 11.38
C THR A 287 -14.47 -15.16 12.72
N GLY A 288 -14.96 -14.33 13.65
CA GLY A 288 -15.38 -14.72 14.98
C GLY A 288 -14.23 -15.00 15.96
N ARG A 289 -12.98 -14.79 15.57
CA ARG A 289 -11.81 -14.91 16.43
C ARG A 289 -11.25 -13.55 16.79
N ARG A 290 -10.48 -13.47 17.88
CA ARG A 290 -9.82 -12.22 18.29
C ARG A 290 -8.90 -11.71 17.20
N ARG A 291 -9.13 -10.49 16.72
CA ARG A 291 -8.33 -9.83 15.67
C ARG A 291 -6.87 -9.64 16.08
N THR A 292 -6.61 -9.39 17.37
CA THR A 292 -5.26 -9.29 17.94
C THR A 292 -4.47 -10.58 17.77
N ARG A 293 -5.12 -11.76 17.84
CA ARG A 293 -4.46 -13.04 17.53
C ARG A 293 -4.09 -13.15 16.06
N GLY A 294 -4.94 -12.64 15.16
CA GLY A 294 -4.61 -12.53 13.74
C GLY A 294 -3.36 -11.66 13.51
N LEU A 295 -3.26 -10.52 14.21
CA LEU A 295 -2.06 -9.68 14.17
C LEU A 295 -0.81 -10.38 14.74
N LEU A 296 -0.94 -11.20 15.79
CA LEU A 296 0.20 -12.00 16.28
C LEU A 296 0.64 -13.06 15.27
N VAL A 297 -0.30 -13.71 14.56
CA VAL A 297 0.04 -14.62 13.45
C VAL A 297 0.79 -13.88 12.36
N MET A 298 0.35 -12.66 11.98
CA MET A 298 1.08 -11.80 11.05
C MET A 298 2.53 -11.57 11.53
N VAL A 299 2.74 -11.22 12.81
CA VAL A 299 4.09 -11.00 13.36
C VAL A 299 4.95 -12.25 13.20
N VAL A 300 4.42 -13.44 13.55
CA VAL A 300 5.17 -14.69 13.39
C VAL A 300 5.55 -14.94 11.93
N LEU A 301 4.61 -14.73 10.99
CA LEU A 301 4.87 -14.88 9.56
C LEU A 301 5.92 -13.88 9.07
N TRP A 302 5.86 -12.63 9.53
CA TRP A 302 6.86 -11.62 9.15
C TRP A 302 8.22 -11.87 9.78
N VAL A 303 8.30 -12.36 11.03
CA VAL A 303 9.58 -12.83 11.61
C VAL A 303 10.16 -13.94 10.74
N LEU A 304 9.36 -14.94 10.39
CA LEU A 304 9.79 -16.03 9.52
C LEU A 304 10.26 -15.50 8.15
N SER A 305 9.53 -14.56 7.54
CA SER A 305 9.92 -13.98 6.25
C SER A 305 11.27 -13.28 6.34
N TRP A 306 11.51 -12.42 7.34
CA TRP A 306 12.79 -11.72 7.50
C TRP A 306 13.95 -12.67 7.81
N LEU A 307 13.73 -13.75 8.56
CA LEU A 307 14.71 -14.83 8.76
C LEU A 307 15.04 -15.55 7.45
N ILE A 308 14.02 -15.84 6.62
CA ILE A 308 14.23 -16.44 5.29
C ILE A 308 15.05 -15.50 4.41
N LEU A 309 14.73 -14.19 4.39
CA LEU A 309 15.49 -13.22 3.60
C LEU A 309 16.96 -13.14 4.04
N SER A 310 17.23 -13.22 5.35
CA SER A 310 18.60 -13.20 5.86
C SER A 310 19.48 -14.32 5.33
N ALA A 311 18.88 -15.43 4.91
CA ALA A 311 19.59 -16.55 4.30
C ALA A 311 20.08 -16.27 2.87
N ALA A 312 19.60 -15.21 2.22
CA ALA A 312 19.98 -14.89 0.85
C ALA A 312 21.48 -14.62 0.66
N GLY A 313 22.18 -14.13 1.71
CA GLY A 313 23.63 -13.90 1.69
C GLY A 313 24.48 -15.07 2.18
N LEU A 314 23.90 -16.21 2.54
CA LEU A 314 24.63 -17.30 3.21
C LEU A 314 25.03 -18.46 2.28
N GLY A 315 24.67 -18.41 0.98
CA GLY A 315 24.90 -19.56 0.11
C GLY A 315 24.87 -19.21 -1.39
N PRO A 316 24.75 -20.24 -2.25
CA PRO A 316 24.79 -20.04 -3.69
C PRO A 316 23.58 -19.24 -4.20
N ALA A 317 23.69 -18.69 -5.42
CA ALA A 317 22.67 -17.86 -6.05
C ALA A 317 21.26 -18.48 -6.07
N MET A 318 21.17 -19.82 -6.18
CA MET A 318 19.87 -20.52 -6.10
C MET A 318 19.22 -20.37 -4.72
N LEU A 319 19.99 -20.47 -3.63
CA LEU A 319 19.48 -20.28 -2.27
C LEU A 319 19.00 -18.83 -2.09
N ALA A 320 19.77 -17.85 -2.58
CA ALA A 320 19.37 -16.44 -2.55
C ALA A 320 18.06 -16.20 -3.30
N ALA A 321 17.93 -16.74 -4.52
CA ALA A 321 16.70 -16.61 -5.30
C ALA A 321 15.49 -17.24 -4.60
N VAL A 322 15.64 -18.45 -4.06
CA VAL A 322 14.58 -19.14 -3.32
C VAL A 322 14.22 -18.37 -2.05
N ALA A 323 15.20 -17.84 -1.30
CA ALA A 323 14.97 -17.07 -0.09
C ALA A 323 14.18 -15.78 -0.40
N VAL A 324 14.57 -15.03 -1.44
CA VAL A 324 13.92 -13.79 -1.87
C VAL A 324 12.47 -14.02 -2.31
N VAL A 325 12.22 -15.06 -3.11
CA VAL A 325 10.86 -15.41 -3.57
C VAL A 325 10.00 -15.90 -2.41
N THR A 326 10.54 -16.76 -1.54
CA THR A 326 9.82 -17.30 -0.38
C THR A 326 9.51 -16.21 0.66
N PHE A 327 10.45 -15.26 0.87
CA PHE A 327 10.20 -14.08 1.69
C PHE A 327 8.89 -13.41 1.30
N MET A 328 8.72 -13.06 0.01
CA MET A 328 7.55 -12.34 -0.47
C MET A 328 6.26 -13.16 -0.36
N GLY A 329 6.33 -14.48 -0.52
CA GLY A 329 5.18 -15.36 -0.32
C GLY A 329 4.73 -15.42 1.13
N VAL A 330 5.64 -15.61 2.07
CA VAL A 330 5.36 -15.66 3.52
C VAL A 330 4.94 -14.27 4.03
N PHE A 331 5.60 -13.22 3.54
CA PHE A 331 5.25 -11.84 3.86
C PHE A 331 3.81 -11.52 3.44
N GLY A 332 3.43 -11.85 2.20
CA GLY A 332 2.07 -11.65 1.67
C GLY A 332 1.01 -12.40 2.46
N LEU A 333 1.31 -13.60 2.96
CA LEU A 333 0.38 -14.30 3.86
C LEU A 333 0.16 -13.51 5.16
N GLY A 334 1.21 -12.95 5.77
CA GLY A 334 1.10 -12.06 6.92
C GLY A 334 0.32 -10.79 6.61
N GLU A 335 0.53 -10.21 5.43
CA GLU A 335 -0.17 -9.00 4.96
C GLU A 335 -1.70 -9.19 4.93
N ILE A 336 -2.20 -10.37 4.57
CA ILE A 336 -3.65 -10.66 4.59
C ILE A 336 -4.22 -10.46 6.01
N PHE A 337 -3.55 -10.98 7.04
CA PHE A 337 -3.99 -10.81 8.44
C PHE A 337 -4.02 -9.35 8.87
N MET A 338 -3.04 -8.55 8.44
CA MET A 338 -2.97 -7.12 8.70
C MET A 338 -4.16 -6.39 8.07
N GLN A 339 -4.39 -6.61 6.78
CA GLN A 339 -5.44 -5.95 6.00
C GLN A 339 -6.85 -6.26 6.49
N ILE A 340 -7.06 -7.45 7.06
CA ILE A 340 -8.35 -7.82 7.65
C ILE A 340 -8.51 -7.18 9.04
N SER A 341 -7.44 -7.13 9.85
CA SER A 341 -7.54 -6.84 11.29
C SER A 341 -7.47 -5.33 11.58
N ILE A 342 -6.49 -4.60 11.03
CA ILE A 342 -6.27 -3.17 11.39
C ILE A 342 -7.48 -2.30 11.05
N PRO A 343 -8.04 -2.32 9.83
CA PRO A 343 -9.19 -1.48 9.50
C PRO A 343 -10.44 -1.84 10.32
N ALA A 344 -10.63 -3.13 10.61
CA ALA A 344 -11.75 -3.61 11.39
C ALA A 344 -11.66 -3.13 12.85
N ILE A 345 -10.49 -3.24 13.50
CA ILE A 345 -10.28 -2.71 14.86
C ILE A 345 -10.47 -1.19 14.87
N THR A 346 -9.88 -0.46 13.89
CA THR A 346 -10.02 1.00 13.78
C THR A 346 -11.48 1.45 13.74
N ASN A 347 -12.28 0.75 12.94
CA ASN A 347 -13.69 1.14 12.75
C ASN A 347 -14.58 0.76 13.94
N ASP A 348 -14.28 -0.35 14.62
CA ASP A 348 -15.10 -0.81 15.74
C ASP A 348 -14.74 -0.13 17.07
N MET A 349 -13.49 0.38 17.23
CA MET A 349 -13.09 1.22 18.37
C MET A 349 -13.64 2.64 18.30
N ALA A 350 -14.07 3.08 17.13
CA ALA A 350 -14.45 4.47 16.90
C ALA A 350 -15.95 4.59 16.72
N ASP A 351 -16.61 5.38 17.60
CA ASP A 351 -17.97 5.81 17.37
C ASP A 351 -18.11 6.52 16.02
N ASP A 352 -19.29 6.49 15.41
CA ASP A 352 -19.53 7.02 14.06
C ASP A 352 -19.02 8.46 13.87
N HIS A 353 -19.12 9.29 14.92
CA HIS A 353 -18.72 10.71 14.89
C HIS A 353 -17.20 10.94 14.96
N ILE A 354 -16.41 9.97 15.43
CA ILE A 354 -14.93 10.07 15.51
C ILE A 354 -14.20 9.13 14.54
N ARG A 355 -14.92 8.23 13.86
CA ARG A 355 -14.36 7.21 12.96
C ARG A 355 -13.47 7.81 11.87
N GLY A 356 -13.87 8.92 11.27
CA GLY A 356 -13.07 9.62 10.27
C GLY A 356 -11.72 10.09 10.81
N ARG A 357 -11.69 10.58 12.06
CA ARG A 357 -10.43 11.02 12.71
C ARG A 357 -9.55 9.86 13.14
N ALA A 358 -10.13 8.77 13.63
CA ALA A 358 -9.38 7.55 13.95
C ALA A 358 -8.67 7.00 12.70
N ASN A 359 -9.36 6.97 11.57
CA ASN A 359 -8.76 6.60 10.28
C ASN A 359 -7.68 7.59 9.83
N ALA A 360 -7.85 8.90 10.07
CA ALA A 360 -6.84 9.90 9.74
C ALA A 360 -5.57 9.76 10.59
N VAL A 361 -5.71 9.44 11.89
CA VAL A 361 -4.57 9.12 12.78
C VAL A 361 -3.80 7.91 12.27
N ASN A 362 -4.51 6.83 11.91
CA ASN A 362 -3.89 5.64 11.33
C ASN A 362 -3.21 5.92 10.00
N ALA A 363 -3.81 6.74 9.13
CA ALA A 363 -3.18 7.18 7.88
C ALA A 363 -1.89 7.97 8.13
N GLY A 364 -1.87 8.83 9.17
CA GLY A 364 -0.66 9.54 9.60
C GLY A 364 0.44 8.59 10.07
N ALA A 365 0.08 7.57 10.85
CA ALA A 365 1.02 6.54 11.29
C ALA A 365 1.58 5.73 10.13
N PHE A 366 0.72 5.35 9.18
CA PHE A 366 1.12 4.69 7.94
C PHE A 366 2.17 5.53 7.18
N GLN A 367 1.91 6.82 6.99
CA GLN A 367 2.86 7.73 6.32
C GLN A 367 4.16 7.88 7.09
N GLY A 368 4.11 7.94 8.44
CA GLY A 368 5.31 7.95 9.28
C GLY A 368 6.21 6.75 9.04
N GLY A 369 5.66 5.55 8.96
CA GLY A 369 6.39 4.33 8.63
C GLY A 369 6.94 4.35 7.19
N ALA A 370 6.16 4.84 6.23
CA ALA A 370 6.56 4.97 4.83
C ALA A 370 7.68 6.01 4.62
N ILE A 371 7.78 7.01 5.50
CA ILE A 371 8.89 7.98 5.51
C ILE A 371 10.15 7.35 6.10
N LEU A 372 10.05 6.80 7.31
CA LEU A 372 11.24 6.34 8.05
C LEU A 372 11.78 5.02 7.52
N GLY A 373 10.93 4.14 6.98
CA GLY A 373 11.34 2.84 6.45
C GLY A 373 12.46 2.96 5.40
N PRO A 374 12.23 3.63 4.27
CA PRO A 374 13.23 3.80 3.22
C PRO A 374 14.48 4.56 3.66
N ILE A 375 14.35 5.56 4.54
CA ILE A 375 15.48 6.32 5.07
C ILE A 375 16.41 5.39 5.86
N VAL A 376 15.83 4.61 6.79
CA VAL A 376 16.60 3.70 7.65
C VAL A 376 17.24 2.58 6.84
N SER A 377 16.50 1.93 5.93
CA SER A 377 17.06 0.88 5.08
C SER A 377 18.14 1.41 4.16
N GLY A 378 17.91 2.56 3.52
CA GLY A 378 18.89 3.19 2.64
C GLY A 378 20.18 3.55 3.37
N PHE A 379 20.08 4.09 4.60
CA PHE A 379 21.23 4.41 5.44
C PHE A 379 22.00 3.14 5.85
N LEU A 380 21.31 2.14 6.40
CA LEU A 380 21.96 0.92 6.89
C LEU A 380 22.64 0.14 5.77
N LEU A 381 21.99 -0.03 4.64
CA LEU A 381 22.55 -0.77 3.50
C LEU A 381 23.69 -0.01 2.82
N GLN A 382 23.64 1.32 2.77
CA GLN A 382 24.74 2.15 2.28
C GLN A 382 26.05 1.96 3.06
N HIS A 383 25.96 1.66 4.37
CA HIS A 383 27.12 1.49 5.26
C HIS A 383 27.46 0.02 5.50
N ASP A 384 27.01 -0.90 4.63
CA ASP A 384 27.24 -2.34 4.72
C ASP A 384 26.74 -2.97 6.03
N LEU A 385 25.73 -2.35 6.66
CA LEU A 385 25.10 -2.80 7.90
C LEU A 385 23.89 -3.71 7.66
N ALA A 386 23.97 -4.59 6.66
CA ALA A 386 22.86 -5.49 6.30
C ALA A 386 22.41 -6.41 7.45
N GLY A 387 23.35 -6.88 8.28
CA GLY A 387 23.03 -7.64 9.50
C GLY A 387 22.23 -6.81 10.52
N VAL A 388 22.63 -5.54 10.71
CA VAL A 388 21.92 -4.60 11.61
C VAL A 388 20.52 -4.31 11.05
N PHE A 389 20.38 -4.17 9.74
CA PHE A 389 19.08 -4.01 9.07
C PHE A 389 18.12 -5.17 9.41
N ILE A 390 18.54 -6.42 9.25
CA ILE A 390 17.72 -7.60 9.60
C ILE A 390 17.39 -7.62 11.10
N VAL A 391 18.37 -7.38 11.97
CA VAL A 391 18.14 -7.32 13.43
C VAL A 391 17.16 -6.22 13.81
N ALA A 392 17.23 -5.05 13.16
CA ALA A 392 16.28 -3.96 13.39
C ALA A 392 14.85 -4.35 12.98
N MET A 393 14.67 -5.05 11.84
CA MET A 393 13.35 -5.55 11.43
C MET A 393 12.80 -6.58 12.41
N LEU A 394 13.61 -7.54 12.82
CA LEU A 394 13.23 -8.57 13.80
C LEU A 394 12.94 -7.97 15.18
N GLY A 395 13.77 -7.05 15.65
CA GLY A 395 13.57 -6.33 16.92
C GLY A 395 12.28 -5.50 16.91
N GLY A 396 12.00 -4.81 15.80
CA GLY A 396 10.75 -4.08 15.60
C GLY A 396 9.52 -4.98 15.63
N LEU A 397 9.61 -6.21 15.10
CA LEU A 397 8.53 -7.21 15.18
C LEU A 397 8.31 -7.70 16.61
N VAL A 398 9.34 -7.87 17.41
CA VAL A 398 9.22 -8.19 18.85
C VAL A 398 8.49 -7.07 19.59
N VAL A 399 8.88 -5.81 19.33
CA VAL A 399 8.19 -4.64 19.89
C VAL A 399 6.73 -4.59 19.44
N MET A 400 6.46 -4.90 18.18
CA MET A 400 5.10 -4.96 17.64
C MET A 400 4.26 -6.03 18.33
N ALA A 401 4.82 -7.22 18.59
CA ALA A 401 4.14 -8.26 19.36
C ALA A 401 3.73 -7.77 20.76
N GLY A 402 4.65 -7.10 21.47
CA GLY A 402 4.37 -6.46 22.75
C GLY A 402 3.26 -5.40 22.65
N ALA A 403 3.28 -4.57 21.61
CA ALA A 403 2.26 -3.57 21.35
C ALA A 403 0.88 -4.20 21.09
N ILE A 404 0.81 -5.31 20.35
CA ILE A 404 -0.44 -6.03 20.09
C ILE A 404 -1.01 -6.62 21.40
N VAL A 405 -0.17 -7.17 22.27
CA VAL A 405 -0.59 -7.65 23.59
C VAL A 405 -1.08 -6.47 24.46
N GLY A 406 -0.39 -5.32 24.38
CA GLY A 406 -0.84 -4.08 25.02
C GLY A 406 -2.21 -3.62 24.50
N LEU A 407 -2.41 -3.63 23.20
CA LEU A 407 -3.70 -3.30 22.58
C LEU A 407 -4.82 -4.24 23.06
N GLU A 408 -4.57 -5.56 23.09
CA GLU A 408 -5.59 -6.55 23.48
C GLU A 408 -6.19 -6.28 24.87
N ARG A 409 -5.39 -5.74 25.80
CA ARG A 409 -5.83 -5.42 27.16
C ARG A 409 -6.81 -4.24 27.23
N HIS A 410 -6.86 -3.43 26.17
CA HIS A 410 -7.68 -2.22 26.10
C HIS A 410 -8.87 -2.34 25.16
N LEU A 411 -9.00 -3.47 24.44
CA LEU A 411 -10.12 -3.74 23.55
C LEU A 411 -11.22 -4.53 24.27
N THR A 412 -12.46 -4.15 24.03
CA THR A 412 -13.63 -4.97 24.38
C THR A 412 -13.67 -6.22 23.50
N PRO A 413 -14.35 -7.30 23.92
CA PRO A 413 -14.52 -8.50 23.09
C PRO A 413 -15.08 -8.17 21.69
N THR A 414 -16.05 -7.28 21.60
CA THR A 414 -16.69 -6.86 20.33
C THR A 414 -15.71 -6.14 19.41
N GLU A 415 -14.96 -5.15 19.92
CA GLU A 415 -13.93 -4.43 19.17
C GLU A 415 -12.82 -5.36 18.68
N ASN A 416 -12.54 -6.43 19.47
CA ASN A 416 -11.58 -7.48 19.10
C ASN A 416 -12.18 -8.57 18.19
N GLY A 417 -13.42 -8.42 17.72
CA GLY A 417 -14.06 -9.32 16.75
C GLY A 417 -14.70 -10.56 17.32
N VAL A 418 -14.86 -10.64 18.65
CA VAL A 418 -15.56 -11.75 19.31
C VAL A 418 -17.00 -11.32 19.56
N THR A 419 -17.95 -11.91 18.85
CA THR A 419 -19.39 -11.71 19.13
C THR A 419 -19.69 -12.37 20.49
N ALA A 420 -20.34 -11.61 21.38
CA ALA A 420 -20.94 -12.22 22.57
C ALA A 420 -21.93 -13.29 22.10
N GLY A 421 -21.65 -14.54 22.46
CA GLY A 421 -22.52 -15.68 22.16
C GLY A 421 -23.87 -15.59 22.88
#